data_9c42dbc2a84153afbb3a64c84f9297d9
#
_entry.id   9c42dbc2a84153afbb3a64c84f9297d9
#
_cell.length_a   1.000
_cell.length_b   1.000
_cell.length_c   1.000
_cell.angle_alpha   90.00
_cell.angle_beta   90.00
_cell.angle_gamma   90.00
#
_symmetry.space_group_name_H-M   'P 1'
#
loop_
_entity.id
_entity.type
_entity.pdbx_description
1 polymer ?
#
loop_
_entity_poly.entity_id
_entity_poly.type
_entity_poly.pdbx_seq_one_letter_code
_entity_poly.pdbx_strand_id
1 'polypeptide(L)'
;MIKRVYRFAAVAVLVLAGGAAAQGPILDMVADKVIGKYQHATCEQLWEEKGKPKSEEEQRAVQFLRNDPQARIAFINRVAGPIVNKLFECGMIP
;
A
#
# COMPACT_ATOMS: atom_id res chain seq x y z
N MET A 1 -18.99 -21.24 30.13
CA MET A 1 -18.93 -19.81 30.46
C MET A 1 -17.52 -19.30 30.44
N ILE A 2 -16.67 -19.87 31.25
CA ILE A 2 -15.24 -19.46 31.26
C ILE A 2 -14.60 -19.60 29.90
N LYS A 3 -14.93 -20.64 29.15
CA LYS A 3 -14.41 -20.83 27.81
C LYS A 3 -14.79 -19.72 26.87
N ARG A 4 -15.99 -19.14 27.07
CA ARG A 4 -16.41 -18.00 26.26
C ARG A 4 -15.56 -16.77 26.53
N VAL A 5 -15.25 -16.56 27.81
CA VAL A 5 -14.40 -15.43 28.20
C VAL A 5 -13.03 -15.57 27.59
N TYR A 6 -12.47 -16.77 27.62
CA TYR A 6 -11.20 -17.01 26.98
C TYR A 6 -11.26 -16.80 25.46
N ARG A 7 -12.36 -17.21 24.84
CA ARG A 7 -12.55 -16.99 23.42
C ARG A 7 -12.60 -15.51 23.09
N PHE A 8 -13.28 -14.72 23.91
CA PHE A 8 -13.31 -13.28 23.69
C PHE A 8 -11.94 -12.66 23.86
N ALA A 9 -11.20 -13.07 24.87
CA ALA A 9 -9.85 -12.60 25.05
C ALA A 9 -8.96 -12.98 23.87
N ALA A 10 -9.09 -14.22 23.41
CA ALA A 10 -8.34 -14.69 22.24
C ALA A 10 -8.73 -13.91 20.98
N VAL A 11 -10.02 -13.64 20.82
CA VAL A 11 -10.51 -12.87 19.68
C VAL A 11 -9.94 -11.46 19.73
N ALA A 12 -9.89 -10.83 20.91
CA ALA A 12 -9.33 -9.51 21.05
C ALA A 12 -7.85 -9.48 20.65
N VAL A 13 -7.10 -10.47 21.09
CA VAL A 13 -5.69 -10.60 20.72
C VAL A 13 -5.56 -10.83 19.21
N LEU A 14 -6.42 -11.69 18.67
CA LEU A 14 -6.43 -11.95 17.25
C LEU A 14 -6.81 -10.72 16.43
N VAL A 15 -7.69 -9.87 16.96
CA VAL A 15 -8.05 -8.63 16.28
C VAL A 15 -6.84 -7.72 16.17
N LEU A 16 -6.05 -7.60 17.24
CA LEU A 16 -4.82 -6.82 17.19
C LEU A 16 -3.81 -7.42 16.21
N ALA A 17 -3.57 -8.72 16.31
CA ALA A 17 -2.72 -9.43 15.39
C ALA A 17 -3.35 -9.48 14.01
N GLY A 18 -4.67 -9.71 13.97
CA GLY A 18 -5.42 -9.73 12.73
C GLY A 18 -5.48 -8.38 12.06
N GLY A 19 -5.47 -7.28 12.83
CA GLY A 19 -5.35 -5.95 12.27
C GLY A 19 -4.05 -5.80 11.49
N ALA A 20 -2.94 -6.21 12.08
CA ALA A 20 -1.67 -6.19 11.39
C ALA A 20 -1.67 -7.14 10.19
N ALA A 21 -2.22 -8.34 10.36
CA ALA A 21 -2.32 -9.31 9.28
C ALA A 21 -3.31 -8.88 8.19
N ALA A 22 -4.41 -8.22 8.59
CA ALA A 22 -5.38 -7.70 7.64
C ALA A 22 -4.82 -6.53 6.84
N GLN A 23 -3.97 -5.72 7.46
CA GLN A 23 -3.30 -4.63 6.76
C GLN A 23 -2.33 -5.14 5.72
N GLY A 24 -1.66 -6.27 5.97
CA GLY A 24 -0.78 -6.89 5.00
C GLY A 24 -1.49 -7.22 3.69
N PRO A 25 -2.60 -7.98 3.71
CA PRO A 25 -3.36 -8.24 2.49
C PRO A 25 -3.92 -6.98 1.83
N ILE A 26 -4.38 -6.01 2.62
CA ILE A 26 -4.87 -4.75 2.09
C ILE A 26 -3.74 -3.99 1.40
N LEU A 27 -2.59 -3.90 2.04
CA LEU A 27 -1.43 -3.26 1.43
C LEU A 27 -0.97 -3.98 0.18
N ASP A 28 -1.04 -5.30 0.17
CA ASP A 28 -0.73 -6.09 -1.03
C ASP A 28 -1.67 -5.76 -2.17
N MET A 29 -2.97 -5.62 -1.88
CA MET A 29 -3.94 -5.23 -2.90
C MET A 29 -3.66 -3.82 -3.43
N VAL A 30 -3.36 -2.89 -2.56
CA VAL A 30 -3.02 -1.53 -2.96
C VAL A 30 -1.73 -1.53 -3.77
N ALA A 31 -0.74 -2.29 -3.35
CA ALA A 31 0.51 -2.42 -4.08
C ALA A 31 0.28 -2.98 -5.47
N ASP A 32 -0.54 -4.01 -5.60
CA ASP A 32 -0.86 -4.60 -6.90
C ASP A 32 -1.56 -3.60 -7.82
N LYS A 33 -2.46 -2.79 -7.28
CA LYS A 33 -3.12 -1.73 -8.05
C LYS A 33 -2.11 -0.68 -8.52
N VAL A 34 -1.22 -0.27 -7.65
CA VAL A 34 -0.17 0.70 -7.98
C VAL A 34 0.75 0.14 -9.06
N ILE A 35 1.19 -1.08 -8.90
CA ILE A 35 2.05 -1.75 -9.88
C ILE A 35 1.34 -1.83 -11.23
N GLY A 36 0.09 -2.29 -11.23
CA GLY A 36 -0.69 -2.39 -12.45
C GLY A 36 -0.87 -1.05 -13.14
N LYS A 37 -1.14 -0.01 -12.37
CA LYS A 37 -1.28 1.35 -12.89
C LYS A 37 -0.01 1.78 -13.62
N TYR A 38 1.13 1.62 -12.99
CA TYR A 38 2.40 2.01 -13.62
C TYR A 38 2.75 1.15 -14.82
N GLN A 39 2.45 -0.15 -14.78
CA GLN A 39 2.73 -1.05 -15.90
C GLN A 39 1.87 -0.73 -17.12
N HIS A 40 0.62 -0.32 -16.93
CA HIS A 40 -0.33 -0.06 -18.01
C HIS A 40 -0.41 1.40 -18.43
N ALA A 41 0.09 2.31 -17.62
CA ALA A 41 0.06 3.74 -17.94
C ALA A 41 1.03 4.05 -19.07
N THR A 42 0.64 5.01 -19.91
CA THR A 42 1.57 5.58 -20.88
C THR A 42 2.45 6.62 -20.20
N CYS A 43 3.59 6.94 -20.80
CA CYS A 43 4.44 7.99 -20.27
C CYS A 43 3.72 9.34 -20.22
N GLU A 44 2.87 9.61 -21.21
CA GLU A 44 2.06 10.83 -21.23
C GLU A 44 1.12 10.90 -20.03
N GLN A 45 0.45 9.79 -19.72
CA GLN A 45 -0.44 9.72 -18.57
C GLN A 45 0.30 9.97 -17.25
N LEU A 46 1.50 9.43 -17.12
CA LEU A 46 2.31 9.65 -15.92
C LEU A 46 2.74 11.10 -15.80
N TRP A 47 3.11 11.74 -16.90
CA TRP A 47 3.45 13.15 -16.90
C TRP A 47 2.27 14.02 -16.51
N GLU A 48 1.08 13.71 -17.02
CA GLU A 48 -0.14 14.43 -16.66
C GLU A 48 -0.47 14.29 -15.18
N GLU A 49 -0.35 13.07 -14.65
CA GLU A 49 -0.64 12.82 -13.23
C GLU A 49 0.31 13.51 -12.28
N LYS A 50 1.53 13.74 -12.70
CA LYS A 50 2.53 14.39 -11.87
C LYS A 50 2.09 15.76 -11.39
N GLY A 51 1.32 16.47 -12.18
CA GLY A 51 0.81 17.80 -11.83
C GLY A 51 -0.53 17.80 -11.12
N LYS A 52 -1.16 16.65 -10.95
CA LYS A 52 -2.50 16.57 -10.34
C LYS A 52 -2.42 16.27 -8.86
N PRO A 53 -3.38 16.78 -8.06
CA PRO A 53 -3.46 16.42 -6.67
C PRO A 53 -3.81 14.95 -6.51
N LYS A 54 -3.37 14.35 -5.43
CA LYS A 54 -3.67 12.95 -5.13
C LYS A 54 -5.16 12.81 -4.77
N SER A 55 -5.75 11.67 -5.15
CA SER A 55 -7.10 11.35 -4.75
C SER A 55 -7.16 11.17 -3.22
N GLU A 56 -8.37 11.20 -2.68
CA GLU A 56 -8.56 10.95 -1.24
C GLU A 56 -8.02 9.59 -0.83
N GLU A 57 -8.25 8.59 -1.66
CA GLU A 57 -7.77 7.23 -1.40
C GLU A 57 -6.25 7.20 -1.32
N GLU A 58 -5.57 7.85 -2.25
CA GLU A 58 -4.11 7.95 -2.23
C GLU A 58 -3.62 8.72 -1.03
N GLN A 59 -4.28 9.80 -0.67
CA GLN A 59 -3.92 10.58 0.50
C GLN A 59 -4.03 9.77 1.78
N ARG A 60 -5.08 8.97 1.91
CA ARG A 60 -5.26 8.09 3.07
C ARG A 60 -4.16 7.04 3.14
N ALA A 61 -3.84 6.45 2.01
CA ALA A 61 -2.78 5.46 1.94
C ALA A 61 -1.43 6.06 2.34
N VAL A 62 -1.10 7.22 1.83
CA VAL A 62 0.14 7.92 2.18
C VAL A 62 0.17 8.25 3.67
N GLN A 63 -0.95 8.72 4.22
CA GLN A 63 -1.03 9.06 5.63
C GLN A 63 -0.82 7.83 6.50
N PHE A 64 -1.45 6.73 6.14
CA PHE A 64 -1.27 5.47 6.85
C PHE A 64 0.20 5.03 6.83
N LEU A 65 0.83 5.09 5.67
CA LEU A 65 2.23 4.67 5.53
C LEU A 65 3.20 5.61 6.27
N ARG A 66 2.86 6.89 6.39
CA ARG A 66 3.66 7.81 7.19
C ARG A 66 3.65 7.46 8.66
N ASN A 67 2.53 6.96 9.14
CA ASN A 67 2.34 6.62 10.55
C ASN A 67 2.83 5.22 10.89
N ASP A 68 3.13 4.39 9.90
CA ASP A 68 3.58 3.02 10.11
C ASP A 68 4.86 2.77 9.28
N PRO A 69 6.04 2.96 9.88
CA PRO A 69 7.31 2.77 9.17
C PRO A 69 7.52 1.37 8.61
N GLN A 70 7.06 0.34 9.31
CA GLN A 70 7.24 -1.03 8.85
C GLN A 70 6.36 -1.31 7.63
N ALA A 71 5.11 -0.88 7.68
CA ALA A 71 4.21 -1.01 6.55
C ALA A 71 4.74 -0.23 5.35
N ARG A 72 5.28 0.96 5.59
CA ARG A 72 5.87 1.77 4.52
C ARG A 72 7.02 1.06 3.85
N ILE A 73 7.94 0.52 4.61
CA ILE A 73 9.10 -0.19 4.07
C ILE A 73 8.66 -1.39 3.24
N ALA A 74 7.74 -2.19 3.77
CA ALA A 74 7.23 -3.36 3.07
C ALA A 74 6.54 -2.95 1.76
N PHE A 75 5.73 -1.90 1.80
CA PHE A 75 5.03 -1.40 0.62
C PHE A 75 6.01 -0.89 -0.43
N ILE A 76 6.95 -0.06 -0.03
CA ILE A 76 7.95 0.51 -0.95
C ILE A 76 8.77 -0.60 -1.58
N ASN A 77 9.22 -1.58 -0.80
CA ASN A 77 10.00 -2.70 -1.33
C ASN A 77 9.23 -3.47 -2.39
N ARG A 78 7.92 -3.54 -2.26
CA ARG A 78 7.09 -4.26 -3.21
C ARG A 78 6.89 -3.49 -4.52
N VAL A 79 6.65 -2.18 -4.43
CA VAL A 79 6.27 -1.36 -5.59
C VAL A 79 7.45 -0.68 -6.26
N ALA A 80 8.57 -0.57 -5.59
CA ALA A 80 9.71 0.23 -6.08
C ALA A 80 10.24 -0.25 -7.42
N GLY A 81 10.42 -1.56 -7.59
CA GLY A 81 10.94 -2.11 -8.83
C GLY A 81 10.10 -1.73 -10.04
N PRO A 82 8.82 -2.12 -10.07
CA PRO A 82 7.95 -1.78 -11.19
C PRO A 82 7.81 -0.28 -11.44
N ILE A 83 7.70 0.53 -10.37
CA ILE A 83 7.58 1.97 -10.50
C ILE A 83 8.85 2.56 -11.08
N VAL A 84 10.00 2.21 -10.52
CA VAL A 84 11.29 2.75 -10.97
C VAL A 84 11.57 2.35 -12.40
N ASN A 85 11.29 1.10 -12.77
CA ASN A 85 11.45 0.64 -14.15
C ASN A 85 10.62 1.49 -15.12
N LYS A 86 9.38 1.75 -14.77
CA LYS A 86 8.50 2.56 -15.61
C LYS A 86 8.98 4.00 -15.71
N LEU A 87 9.36 4.58 -14.59
CA LEU A 87 9.88 5.94 -14.57
C LEU A 87 11.16 6.06 -15.39
N PHE A 88 12.01 5.06 -15.33
CA PHE A 88 13.21 5.01 -16.14
C PHE A 88 12.88 4.94 -17.64
N GLU A 89 11.96 4.06 -18.02
CA GLU A 89 11.51 3.96 -19.40
C GLU A 89 10.95 5.27 -19.94
N CYS A 90 10.26 6.00 -19.10
CA CYS A 90 9.66 7.28 -19.47
C CYS A 90 10.62 8.47 -19.37
N GLY A 91 11.86 8.24 -18.98
CA GLY A 91 12.83 9.32 -18.86
C GLY A 91 12.55 10.27 -17.70
N MET A 92 11.81 9.81 -16.69
CA MET A 92 11.44 10.62 -15.53
C MET A 92 12.48 10.55 -14.42
N ILE A 93 13.41 9.61 -14.50
CA ILE A 93 14.57 9.52 -13.62
C ILE A 93 15.79 9.25 -14.47
N PRO A 94 16.96 9.67 -14.00
CA PRO A 94 18.22 9.44 -14.72
C PRO A 94 18.57 8.00 -14.88
#